data_1a25e77cd8b608f04ea68d2d1377b2d1
#
_entry.id   1a25e77cd8b608f04ea68d2d1377b2d1
#
_cell.length_a   1.000
_cell.length_b   1.000
_cell.length_c   1.000
_cell.angle_alpha   90.00
_cell.angle_beta   90.00
_cell.angle_gamma   90.00
#
_symmetry.space_group_name_H-M   'P 1'
#
loop_
_entity.id
_entity.type
_entity.pdbx_description
1 polymer ?
#
loop_
_entity_poly.entity_id
_entity_poly.type
_entity_poly.pdbx_seq_one_letter_code
_entity_poly.pdbx_strand_id
1 'polypeptide(L)'
;MQDNKRKLYEAVSHIVDSERKNLGIKYTDFCLGNDIPTSTYDDIINANRQTSFYNIAKVVKALDLSFAEFGELLDKELPENFMKEDA
;
A
#
# COMPACT_ATOMS: atom_id res chain seq x y z
N MET A 1 -2.11 -9.86 -21.88
CA MET A 1 -2.85 -8.97 -20.97
C MET A 1 -1.97 -8.48 -19.83
N GLN A 2 -1.93 -7.22 -19.63
CA GLN A 2 -1.08 -6.63 -18.60
C GLN A 2 -1.72 -6.68 -17.23
N ASP A 3 -1.03 -7.25 -16.28
CA ASP A 3 -1.47 -7.27 -14.89
C ASP A 3 -0.62 -6.38 -14.00
N ASN A 4 0.17 -5.49 -14.59
CA ASN A 4 1.08 -4.66 -13.82
C ASN A 4 0.34 -3.80 -12.80
N LYS A 5 -0.78 -3.24 -13.21
CA LYS A 5 -1.55 -2.38 -12.32
C LYS A 5 -2.07 -3.18 -11.12
N ARG A 6 -2.60 -4.37 -11.38
CA ARG A 6 -3.08 -5.23 -10.31
C ARG A 6 -1.95 -5.65 -9.38
N LYS A 7 -0.82 -6.05 -9.94
CA LYS A 7 0.33 -6.48 -9.14
C LYS A 7 0.81 -5.35 -8.23
N LEU A 8 0.84 -4.13 -8.77
CA LEU A 8 1.28 -2.98 -7.98
C LEU A 8 0.35 -2.73 -6.81
N TYR A 9 -0.95 -2.71 -7.06
CA TYR A 9 -1.90 -2.40 -5.99
C TYR A 9 -2.01 -3.53 -4.97
N GLU A 10 -1.81 -4.78 -5.40
CA GLU A 10 -1.76 -5.90 -4.45
C GLU A 10 -0.51 -5.82 -3.58
N ALA A 11 0.61 -5.39 -4.15
CA ALA A 11 1.83 -5.19 -3.36
C ALA A 11 1.62 -4.10 -2.31
N VAL A 12 1.00 -2.99 -2.69
CA VAL A 12 0.69 -1.91 -1.77
C VAL A 12 -0.21 -2.43 -0.64
N SER A 13 -1.25 -3.18 -1.00
CA SER A 13 -2.17 -3.76 -0.02
C SER A 13 -1.42 -4.62 0.99
N HIS A 14 -0.58 -5.50 0.51
CA HIS A 14 0.18 -6.41 1.36
C HIS A 14 1.11 -5.65 2.31
N ILE A 15 1.81 -4.66 1.79
CA ILE A 15 2.74 -3.87 2.59
C ILE A 15 1.99 -3.11 3.68
N VAL A 16 0.91 -2.44 3.32
CA VAL A 16 0.14 -1.65 4.28
C VAL A 16 -0.39 -2.54 5.40
N ASP A 17 -0.97 -3.68 5.05
CA ASP A 17 -1.55 -4.58 6.04
C ASP A 17 -0.47 -5.17 6.94
N SER A 18 0.65 -5.59 6.36
CA SER A 18 1.75 -6.18 7.13
C SER A 18 2.37 -5.17 8.09
N GLU A 19 2.60 -3.95 7.60
CA GLU A 19 3.24 -2.92 8.42
C GLU A 19 2.33 -2.49 9.57
N ARG A 20 1.02 -2.36 9.32
CA ARG A 20 0.10 -2.05 10.39
C ARG A 20 0.09 -3.14 11.46
N LYS A 21 0.07 -4.40 11.03
CA LYS A 21 0.08 -5.52 11.96
C LYS A 21 1.38 -5.57 12.77
N ASN A 22 2.49 -5.24 12.13
CA ASN A 22 3.77 -5.19 12.81
C ASN A 22 3.79 -4.11 13.91
N LEU A 23 3.04 -3.04 13.71
CA LEU A 23 2.91 -2.01 14.74
C LEU A 23 1.96 -2.42 15.87
N GLY A 24 1.24 -3.53 15.70
CA GLY A 24 0.31 -4.02 16.72
C GLY A 24 -0.95 -3.18 16.86
N ILE A 25 -1.33 -2.45 15.82
CA ILE A 25 -2.48 -1.55 15.88
C ILE A 25 -3.64 -2.15 15.08
N LYS A 26 -4.82 -2.18 15.70
CA LYS A 26 -6.03 -2.61 15.00
C LYS A 26 -6.37 -1.59 13.91
N TYR A 27 -7.00 -2.09 12.85
CA TYR A 27 -7.25 -1.21 11.69
C TYR A 27 -8.18 -0.05 12.05
N THR A 28 -9.19 -0.29 12.90
CA THR A 28 -10.07 0.81 13.28
C THR A 28 -9.34 1.88 14.09
N ASP A 29 -8.46 1.45 15.00
CA ASP A 29 -7.67 2.38 15.80
C ASP A 29 -6.67 3.13 14.93
N PHE A 30 -6.09 2.43 13.96
CA PHE A 30 -5.15 3.05 13.03
C PHE A 30 -5.84 4.14 12.22
N CYS A 31 -7.01 3.84 11.69
CA CYS A 31 -7.76 4.81 10.88
C CYS A 31 -8.18 6.01 11.72
N LEU A 32 -8.75 5.74 12.90
CA LEU A 32 -9.23 6.81 13.76
C LEU A 32 -8.09 7.71 14.25
N GLY A 33 -7.00 7.10 14.67
CA GLY A 33 -5.87 7.84 15.20
C GLY A 33 -5.13 8.69 14.18
N ASN A 34 -5.28 8.37 12.89
CA ASN A 34 -4.59 9.07 11.82
C ASN A 34 -5.53 9.84 10.90
N ASP A 35 -6.79 9.95 11.30
CA ASP A 35 -7.78 10.69 10.54
C ASP A 35 -7.90 10.15 9.10
N ILE A 36 -7.93 8.84 8.98
CA ILE A 36 -8.09 8.16 7.71
C ILE A 36 -9.49 7.54 7.66
N PRO A 37 -10.31 7.89 6.67
CA PRO A 37 -11.61 7.23 6.54
C PRO A 37 -11.42 5.73 6.36
N THR A 38 -12.24 4.92 7.02
CA THR A 38 -12.13 3.47 6.89
C THR A 38 -12.34 3.03 5.45
N SER A 39 -13.17 3.74 4.70
CA SER A 39 -13.38 3.41 3.28
C SER A 39 -12.09 3.57 2.47
N THR A 40 -11.27 4.58 2.80
CA THR A 40 -9.98 4.77 2.14
C THR A 40 -9.05 3.61 2.45
N TYR A 41 -8.99 3.22 3.72
CA TYR A 41 -8.15 2.10 4.11
C TYR A 41 -8.63 0.81 3.46
N ASP A 42 -9.94 0.59 3.43
CA ASP A 42 -10.53 -0.60 2.80
C ASP A 42 -10.18 -0.66 1.31
N ASP A 43 -10.23 0.48 0.63
CA ASP A 43 -9.86 0.53 -0.79
C ASP A 43 -8.42 0.06 -1.00
N ILE A 44 -7.51 0.50 -0.13
CA ILE A 44 -6.11 0.10 -0.24
C ILE A 44 -5.96 -1.40 0.03
N ILE A 45 -6.59 -1.89 1.09
CA ILE A 45 -6.48 -3.30 1.47
C ILE A 45 -7.08 -4.21 0.40
N ASN A 46 -8.14 -3.74 -0.26
CA ASN A 46 -8.77 -4.52 -1.33
C ASN A 46 -8.11 -4.31 -2.68
N ALA A 47 -6.98 -3.64 -2.71
CA ALA A 47 -6.21 -3.39 -3.94
C ALA A 47 -7.05 -2.69 -5.00
N ASN A 48 -7.89 -1.75 -4.57
CA ASN A 48 -8.77 -1.02 -5.48
C ASN A 48 -7.92 -0.10 -6.36
N ARG A 49 -7.98 -0.35 -7.67
CA ARG A 49 -7.13 0.37 -8.63
C ARG A 49 -7.57 1.80 -8.87
N GLN A 50 -8.66 2.20 -8.23
CA GLN A 50 -9.11 3.59 -8.26
C GLN A 50 -8.54 4.41 -7.11
N THR A 51 -7.83 3.79 -6.18
CA THR A 51 -7.24 4.49 -5.04
C THR A 51 -6.19 5.47 -5.54
N SER A 52 -6.27 6.72 -5.08
CA SER A 52 -5.34 7.74 -5.51
C SER A 52 -3.97 7.54 -4.84
N PHE A 53 -2.93 8.01 -5.52
CA PHE A 53 -1.61 7.98 -4.92
C PHE A 53 -1.55 8.84 -3.66
N TYR A 54 -2.30 9.94 -3.63
CA TYR A 54 -2.35 10.79 -2.43
C TYR A 54 -2.82 9.98 -1.22
N ASN A 55 -3.88 9.19 -1.39
CA ASN A 55 -4.39 8.40 -0.28
C ASN A 55 -3.39 7.32 0.14
N ILE A 56 -2.71 6.71 -0.82
CA ILE A 56 -1.67 5.74 -0.51
C ILE A 56 -0.55 6.42 0.29
N ALA A 57 -0.11 7.59 -0.16
CA ALA A 57 0.95 8.32 0.52
C ALA A 57 0.55 8.67 1.96
N LYS A 58 -0.70 9.08 2.15
CA LYS A 58 -1.20 9.41 3.49
C LYS A 58 -1.11 8.23 4.43
N VAL A 59 -1.51 7.05 3.95
CA VAL A 59 -1.48 5.84 4.76
C VAL A 59 -0.04 5.40 5.03
N VAL A 60 0.83 5.50 4.03
CA VAL A 60 2.24 5.16 4.18
C VAL A 60 2.89 6.00 5.28
N LYS A 61 2.63 7.30 5.26
CA LYS A 61 3.19 8.19 6.29
C LYS A 61 2.60 7.90 7.66
N ALA A 62 1.33 7.53 7.72
CA ALA A 62 0.69 7.14 8.97
C ALA A 62 1.30 5.86 9.55
N LEU A 63 1.86 5.01 8.72
CA LEU A 63 2.58 3.81 9.15
C LEU A 63 4.00 4.11 9.62
N ASP A 64 4.37 5.38 9.60
CA ASP A 64 5.71 5.82 10.03
C ASP A 64 6.80 5.33 9.08
N LEU A 65 6.46 5.18 7.82
CA LEU A 65 7.41 4.80 6.78
C LEU A 65 7.82 6.04 5.99
N SER A 66 9.10 6.12 5.66
CA SER A 66 9.53 7.10 4.65
C SER A 66 9.13 6.56 3.27
N PHE A 67 9.10 7.44 2.28
CA PHE A 67 8.85 6.98 0.91
C PHE A 67 9.97 6.07 0.42
N ALA A 68 11.19 6.30 0.87
CA ALA A 68 12.30 5.43 0.50
C ALA A 68 12.09 4.02 1.07
N GLU A 69 11.68 3.93 2.33
CA GLU A 69 11.40 2.64 2.95
C GLU A 69 10.26 1.92 2.25
N PHE A 70 9.20 2.66 1.93
CA PHE A 70 8.08 2.10 1.22
C PHE A 70 8.50 1.61 -0.17
N GLY A 71 9.34 2.39 -0.86
CA GLY A 71 9.87 2.00 -2.16
C GLY A 71 10.69 0.72 -2.09
N GLU A 72 11.50 0.57 -1.05
CA GLU A 72 12.27 -0.65 -0.87
C GLU A 72 11.36 -1.86 -0.66
N LEU A 73 10.29 -1.69 0.11
CA LEU A 73 9.34 -2.77 0.33
C LEU A 73 8.63 -3.14 -0.97
N LEU A 74 8.28 -2.14 -1.77
CA LEU A 74 7.69 -2.40 -3.08
C LEU A 74 8.64 -3.19 -3.97
N ASP A 75 9.90 -2.80 -3.98
CA ASP A 75 10.90 -3.50 -4.80
C ASP A 75 11.03 -4.96 -4.40
N LYS A 76 10.86 -5.27 -3.13
CA LYS A 76 10.92 -6.66 -2.66
C LYS A 76 9.68 -7.45 -3.03
N GLU A 77 8.53 -6.79 -3.10
CA GLU A 77 7.26 -7.44 -3.42
C GLU A 77 7.09 -7.68 -4.91
N LEU A 78 7.72 -6.87 -5.72
CA LEU A 78 7.51 -6.89 -7.16
C LEU A 78 8.68 -7.56 -7.87
N PRO A 79 8.44 -8.17 -9.05
CA PRO A 79 9.55 -8.79 -9.78
C PRO A 79 10.52 -7.73 -10.26
N GLU A 80 11.78 -8.16 -10.43
CA GLU A 80 12.86 -7.26 -10.81
C GLU A 80 12.59 -6.53 -12.12
N ASN A 81 11.91 -7.23 -13.05
CA ASN A 81 11.60 -6.65 -14.36
C ASN A 81 10.19 -6.05 -14.40
N PHE A 82 9.64 -5.71 -13.24
CA PHE A 82 8.29 -5.17 -13.17
C PHE A 82 8.12 -3.99 -14.11
N MET A 83 7.05 -4.03 -14.91
CA MET A 83 6.72 -3.01 -15.91
C MET A 83 7.72 -2.89 -17.05
N LYS A 84 8.61 -3.87 -17.21
CA LYS A 84 9.60 -3.87 -18.29
C LYS A 84 9.56 -5.13 -19.14
N GLU A 85 8.78 -6.11 -18.73
CA GLU A 85 8.85 -7.43 -19.35
C GLU A 85 8.31 -7.46 -20.77
N ASP A 86 7.54 -6.49 -21.17
CA ASP A 86 6.96 -6.43 -22.51
C ASP A 86 7.54 -5.30 -23.34
N ALA A 87 8.69 -4.84 -22.96
CA ALA A 87 9.36 -3.78 -23.70
C ALA A 87 9.73 -4.22 -25.10
#